data_2361b642fc34e7f989f512a346104a67
#
_entry.id   2361b642fc34e7f989f512a346104a67
#
_cell.length_a   1.000
_cell.length_b   1.000
_cell.length_c   1.000
_cell.angle_alpha   90.00
_cell.angle_beta   90.00
_cell.angle_gamma   90.00
#
_symmetry.space_group_name_H-M   'P 1'
#
loop_
_entity.id
_entity.type
_entity.pdbx_description
1 polymer ?
#
loop_
_entity_poly.entity_id
_entity_poly.type
_entity_poly.pdbx_seq_one_letter_code
_entity_poly.pdbx_strand_id
1 'polypeptide(L)'
;MTSFRPDQPAGPYVLPDGPRTASRYDFLLGGKDNFHDDRASAAALAEAFPDIRVAVQELRRCMPRCVRYLVAEAGIRQLVDIGVGIPKAPNVHDIAHQYAPGTRVVYVDHDPNVMVHARALLTAGEGCAPVDYLEADLRDPEGILTSSALRGLDHDRPVGLLMLAVLHFIPDDERPAELVRALLDGLPPGSYVAISHTTFDPLPAEVRAKLDALPPGQHGTFQARTFNQVAGLVDGLTLVPPGLVPISHWRPDLNTDSEPLADPAEAAGYAVIARTPSAPRAPAHNRNTRPAQHAGQPVTGPQPQGVRP
;
A
#
# COMPACT_ATOMS: atom_id res chain seq x y z
N MET A 1 -18.80 -5.92 22.32
CA MET A 1 -18.40 -7.22 21.71
C MET A 1 -19.62 -7.83 21.06
N THR A 2 -19.87 -7.52 19.80
CA THR A 2 -20.91 -8.13 18.98
C THR A 2 -20.24 -9.20 18.13
N SER A 3 -20.49 -10.47 18.46
CA SER A 3 -19.96 -11.61 17.73
C SER A 3 -20.55 -11.65 16.33
N PHE A 4 -19.72 -11.54 15.31
CA PHE A 4 -20.06 -11.79 13.92
C PHE A 4 -20.58 -13.22 13.76
N ARG A 5 -21.83 -13.37 13.31
CA ARG A 5 -22.42 -14.65 12.90
C ARG A 5 -22.51 -14.68 11.37
N PRO A 6 -21.79 -15.60 10.69
CA PRO A 6 -21.70 -15.63 9.22
C PRO A 6 -22.99 -16.00 8.46
N ASP A 7 -24.06 -16.41 9.17
CA ASP A 7 -25.29 -16.98 8.55
C ASP A 7 -26.54 -16.10 8.69
N GLN A 8 -26.43 -14.85 9.10
CA GLN A 8 -27.58 -13.95 9.03
C GLN A 8 -27.52 -13.16 7.71
N PRO A 9 -28.63 -13.11 6.92
CA PRO A 9 -28.71 -12.18 5.80
C PRO A 9 -28.51 -10.77 6.37
N ALA A 10 -27.53 -10.05 5.84
CA ALA A 10 -27.31 -8.66 6.19
C ALA A 10 -28.65 -7.93 6.04
N GLY A 11 -29.14 -7.32 7.14
CA GLY A 11 -30.28 -6.43 7.07
C GLY A 11 -29.99 -5.30 6.06
N PRO A 12 -30.98 -4.50 5.65
CA PRO A 12 -30.75 -3.41 4.72
C PRO A 12 -29.59 -2.55 5.27
N TYR A 13 -28.53 -2.37 4.48
CA TYR A 13 -27.40 -1.53 4.85
C TYR A 13 -27.91 -0.10 5.05
N VAL A 14 -27.94 0.35 6.29
CA VAL A 14 -28.27 1.72 6.64
C VAL A 14 -26.99 2.52 6.50
N LEU A 15 -26.94 3.46 5.57
CA LEU A 15 -25.83 4.40 5.45
C LEU A 15 -25.61 5.12 6.78
N PRO A 16 -24.39 5.19 7.30
CA PRO A 16 -24.09 6.00 8.49
C PRO A 16 -24.50 7.45 8.25
N ASP A 17 -24.99 8.12 9.28
CA ASP A 17 -25.28 9.55 9.21
C ASP A 17 -23.99 10.37 9.03
N GLY A 18 -24.05 11.40 8.19
CA GLY A 18 -22.94 12.32 7.95
C GLY A 18 -22.02 11.98 6.77
N PRO A 19 -21.03 12.84 6.52
CA PRO A 19 -20.14 12.70 5.38
C PRO A 19 -19.17 11.55 5.55
N ARG A 20 -18.97 10.77 4.47
CA ARG A 20 -18.06 9.64 4.43
C ARG A 20 -16.80 10.01 3.67
N THR A 21 -15.68 9.60 4.20
CA THR A 21 -14.35 9.92 3.69
C THR A 21 -14.16 9.50 2.23
N ALA A 22 -14.47 8.25 1.90
CA ALA A 22 -14.32 7.71 0.55
C ALA A 22 -15.22 8.41 -0.47
N SER A 23 -16.50 8.65 -0.11
CA SER A 23 -17.46 9.34 -0.99
C SER A 23 -17.14 10.82 -1.18
N ARG A 24 -16.64 11.51 -0.13
CA ARG A 24 -16.15 12.87 -0.25
C ARG A 24 -14.91 12.97 -1.17
N TYR A 25 -13.98 12.02 -1.03
CA TYR A 25 -12.82 11.93 -1.91
C TYR A 25 -13.24 11.69 -3.37
N ASP A 26 -14.21 10.78 -3.59
CA ASP A 26 -14.81 10.54 -4.91
C ASP A 26 -15.38 11.83 -5.52
N PHE A 27 -16.14 12.61 -4.75
CA PHE A 27 -16.68 13.89 -5.22
C PHE A 27 -15.59 14.89 -5.60
N LEU A 28 -14.54 15.02 -4.79
CA LEU A 28 -13.41 15.93 -5.07
C LEU A 28 -12.65 15.52 -6.33
N LEU A 29 -12.61 14.21 -6.65
CA LEU A 29 -12.09 13.68 -7.92
C LEU A 29 -13.07 13.76 -9.09
N GLY A 30 -14.27 14.37 -8.91
CA GLY A 30 -15.30 14.48 -9.96
C GLY A 30 -16.08 13.19 -10.21
N GLY A 31 -16.10 12.26 -9.25
CA GLY A 31 -16.90 11.04 -9.28
C GLY A 31 -18.37 11.30 -9.00
N LYS A 32 -19.17 10.21 -8.99
CA LYS A 32 -20.62 10.26 -8.86
C LYS A 32 -21.17 9.46 -7.68
N ASP A 33 -20.30 8.68 -7.01
CA ASP A 33 -20.65 7.76 -5.93
C ASP A 33 -20.56 8.48 -4.56
N ASN A 34 -21.30 9.61 -4.46
CA ASN A 34 -21.29 10.49 -3.31
C ASN A 34 -22.68 11.07 -3.05
N PHE A 35 -22.95 11.45 -1.80
CA PHE A 35 -24.25 11.93 -1.34
C PHE A 35 -24.21 13.41 -0.98
N HIS A 36 -25.36 13.96 -0.58
CA HIS A 36 -25.51 15.37 -0.25
C HIS A 36 -24.49 15.82 0.83
N ASP A 37 -24.36 15.05 1.91
CA ASP A 37 -23.50 15.43 3.03
C ASP A 37 -22.02 15.36 2.67
N ASP A 38 -21.62 14.40 1.81
CA ASP A 38 -20.27 14.31 1.27
C ASP A 38 -19.90 15.55 0.46
N ARG A 39 -20.85 16.02 -0.39
CA ARG A 39 -20.68 17.22 -1.21
C ARG A 39 -20.65 18.49 -0.37
N ALA A 40 -21.51 18.58 0.65
CA ALA A 40 -21.56 19.73 1.56
C ALA A 40 -20.23 19.84 2.36
N SER A 41 -19.73 18.71 2.87
CA SER A 41 -18.43 18.64 3.53
C SER A 41 -17.27 19.03 2.60
N ALA A 42 -17.29 18.56 1.35
CA ALA A 42 -16.28 18.91 0.36
C ALA A 42 -16.32 20.41 -0.02
N ALA A 43 -17.52 21.02 -0.08
CA ALA A 43 -17.66 22.44 -0.34
C ALA A 43 -17.06 23.30 0.79
N ALA A 44 -17.32 22.95 2.04
CA ALA A 44 -16.72 23.63 3.19
C ALA A 44 -15.19 23.54 3.20
N LEU A 45 -14.63 22.38 2.83
CA LEU A 45 -13.18 22.24 2.64
C LEU A 45 -12.67 23.14 1.51
N ALA A 46 -13.37 23.25 0.38
CA ALA A 46 -12.96 24.07 -0.74
C ALA A 46 -13.03 25.59 -0.42
N GLU A 47 -13.91 26.03 0.47
CA GLU A 47 -13.93 27.42 0.97
C GLU A 47 -12.72 27.72 1.86
N ALA A 48 -12.28 26.75 2.68
CA ALA A 48 -11.12 26.90 3.53
C ALA A 48 -9.80 26.77 2.74
N PHE A 49 -9.75 25.78 1.83
CA PHE A 49 -8.60 25.49 0.98
C PHE A 49 -9.04 25.39 -0.50
N PRO A 50 -8.94 26.46 -1.28
CA PRO A 50 -9.39 26.50 -2.67
C PRO A 50 -8.74 25.45 -3.58
N ASP A 51 -7.47 25.09 -3.31
CA ASP A 51 -6.70 24.13 -4.09
C ASP A 51 -6.94 22.66 -3.67
N ILE A 52 -7.92 22.38 -2.80
CA ILE A 52 -8.20 21.02 -2.31
C ILE A 52 -8.36 19.98 -3.43
N ARG A 53 -8.90 20.40 -4.59
CA ARG A 53 -9.04 19.49 -5.74
C ARG A 53 -7.70 19.14 -6.36
N VAL A 54 -6.75 20.10 -6.42
CA VAL A 54 -5.37 19.86 -6.86
C VAL A 54 -4.70 18.88 -5.89
N ALA A 55 -4.81 19.13 -4.58
CA ALA A 55 -4.26 18.26 -3.56
C ALA A 55 -4.77 16.81 -3.67
N VAL A 56 -6.07 16.64 -3.84
CA VAL A 56 -6.69 15.31 -4.00
C VAL A 56 -6.27 14.62 -5.30
N GLN A 57 -6.14 15.39 -6.40
CA GLN A 57 -5.63 14.88 -7.67
C GLN A 57 -4.17 14.42 -7.55
N GLU A 58 -3.31 15.19 -6.88
CA GLU A 58 -1.91 14.82 -6.66
C GLU A 58 -1.77 13.56 -5.76
N LEU A 59 -2.60 13.42 -4.72
CA LEU A 59 -2.69 12.18 -3.94
C LEU A 59 -3.05 11.01 -4.86
N ARG A 60 -4.00 11.18 -5.77
CA ARG A 60 -4.39 10.15 -6.74
C ARG A 60 -3.29 9.86 -7.76
N ARG A 61 -2.61 10.88 -8.31
CA ARG A 61 -1.49 10.75 -9.27
C ARG A 61 -0.25 10.09 -8.67
N CYS A 62 -0.11 10.12 -7.35
CA CYS A 62 0.98 9.44 -6.65
C CYS A 62 0.88 7.91 -6.75
N MET A 63 -0.34 7.36 -6.76
CA MET A 63 -0.56 5.90 -6.77
C MET A 63 0.08 5.21 -7.99
N PRO A 64 -0.16 5.63 -9.25
CA PRO A 64 0.49 5.01 -10.41
C PRO A 64 2.03 5.03 -10.32
N ARG A 65 2.62 6.11 -9.83
CA ARG A 65 4.07 6.22 -9.64
C ARG A 65 4.60 5.21 -8.63
N CYS A 66 3.91 5.11 -7.47
CA CYS A 66 4.27 4.14 -6.43
C CYS A 66 4.15 2.70 -6.93
N VAL A 67 3.05 2.36 -7.59
CA VAL A 67 2.82 1.00 -8.11
C VAL A 67 3.84 0.67 -9.21
N ARG A 68 4.08 1.60 -10.16
CA ARG A 68 5.09 1.42 -11.20
C ARG A 68 6.47 1.16 -10.60
N TYR A 69 6.89 1.98 -9.63
CA TYR A 69 8.17 1.76 -8.95
C TYR A 69 8.24 0.37 -8.31
N LEU A 70 7.23 0.01 -7.51
CA LEU A 70 7.23 -1.26 -6.79
C LEU A 70 7.27 -2.46 -7.73
N VAL A 71 6.49 -2.43 -8.81
CA VAL A 71 6.36 -3.59 -9.71
C VAL A 71 7.47 -3.63 -10.76
N ALA A 72 7.77 -2.49 -11.42
CA ALA A 72 8.70 -2.45 -12.54
C ALA A 72 10.18 -2.33 -12.10
N GLU A 73 10.45 -1.56 -11.03
CA GLU A 73 11.82 -1.30 -10.60
C GLU A 73 12.22 -2.15 -9.39
N ALA A 74 11.38 -2.22 -8.35
CA ALA A 74 11.67 -3.03 -7.15
C ALA A 74 11.36 -4.53 -7.31
N GLY A 75 10.67 -4.92 -8.38
CA GLY A 75 10.38 -6.32 -8.69
C GLY A 75 9.33 -6.97 -7.78
N ILE A 76 8.51 -6.18 -7.10
CA ILE A 76 7.42 -6.66 -6.23
C ILE A 76 6.33 -7.33 -7.09
N ARG A 77 5.78 -8.44 -6.58
CA ARG A 77 4.75 -9.24 -7.26
C ARG A 77 3.53 -9.51 -6.39
N GLN A 78 3.48 -8.88 -5.22
CA GLN A 78 2.38 -8.99 -4.26
C GLN A 78 2.16 -7.61 -3.65
N LEU A 79 0.97 -7.06 -3.81
CA LEU A 79 0.59 -5.76 -3.29
C LEU A 79 -0.58 -5.90 -2.32
N VAL A 80 -0.56 -5.15 -1.24
CA VAL A 80 -1.67 -4.99 -0.30
C VAL A 80 -2.01 -3.49 -0.27
N ASP A 81 -3.22 -3.14 -0.70
CA ASP A 81 -3.69 -1.76 -0.78
C ASP A 81 -4.70 -1.51 0.34
N ILE A 82 -4.30 -0.74 1.35
CA ILE A 82 -5.09 -0.44 2.54
C ILE A 82 -5.74 0.93 2.41
N GLY A 83 -7.07 0.96 2.55
CA GLY A 83 -7.89 2.15 2.33
C GLY A 83 -8.15 2.37 0.84
N VAL A 84 -8.69 1.34 0.18
CA VAL A 84 -8.91 1.37 -1.28
C VAL A 84 -9.84 2.50 -1.72
N GLY A 85 -10.80 2.90 -0.87
CA GLY A 85 -11.80 3.92 -1.20
C GLY A 85 -12.70 3.53 -2.37
N ILE A 86 -13.51 4.47 -2.87
CA ILE A 86 -14.37 4.22 -4.05
C ILE A 86 -13.47 3.99 -5.29
N PRO A 87 -13.60 2.84 -5.97
CA PRO A 87 -12.78 2.51 -7.12
C PRO A 87 -12.90 3.52 -8.26
N LYS A 88 -11.76 3.95 -8.78
CA LYS A 88 -11.67 4.84 -9.94
C LYS A 88 -10.47 4.45 -10.79
N ALA A 89 -10.72 4.07 -12.03
CA ALA A 89 -9.64 3.66 -12.94
C ALA A 89 -8.67 4.83 -13.26
N PRO A 90 -7.38 4.53 -13.45
CA PRO A 90 -6.76 3.24 -13.25
C PRO A 90 -6.61 2.90 -11.76
N ASN A 91 -6.83 1.63 -11.40
CA ASN A 91 -6.68 1.13 -10.03
C ASN A 91 -5.30 0.48 -9.86
N VAL A 92 -4.95 0.08 -8.64
CA VAL A 92 -3.64 -0.51 -8.34
C VAL A 92 -3.34 -1.73 -9.22
N HIS A 93 -4.30 -2.65 -9.39
CA HIS A 93 -4.09 -3.83 -10.25
C HIS A 93 -3.98 -3.46 -11.73
N ASP A 94 -4.71 -2.44 -12.21
CA ASP A 94 -4.61 -2.00 -13.62
C ASP A 94 -3.17 -1.58 -13.94
N ILE A 95 -2.55 -0.80 -13.05
CA ILE A 95 -1.15 -0.37 -13.21
C ILE A 95 -0.18 -1.54 -13.02
N ALA A 96 -0.37 -2.34 -11.97
CA ALA A 96 0.51 -3.46 -11.67
C ALA A 96 0.56 -4.46 -12.83
N HIS A 97 -0.58 -4.80 -13.40
CA HIS A 97 -0.70 -5.77 -14.49
C HIS A 97 -0.12 -5.28 -15.83
N GLN A 98 -0.05 -3.96 -16.06
CA GLN A 98 0.65 -3.41 -17.23
C GLN A 98 2.14 -3.78 -17.23
N TYR A 99 2.78 -3.83 -16.04
CA TYR A 99 4.20 -4.14 -15.91
C TYR A 99 4.47 -5.61 -15.60
N ALA A 100 3.58 -6.27 -14.89
CA ALA A 100 3.70 -7.68 -14.51
C ALA A 100 2.32 -8.31 -14.29
N PRO A 101 1.74 -8.97 -15.31
CA PRO A 101 0.40 -9.56 -15.22
C PRO A 101 0.22 -10.56 -14.08
N GLY A 102 1.30 -11.21 -13.63
CA GLY A 102 1.29 -12.14 -12.49
C GLY A 102 1.32 -11.47 -11.11
N THR A 103 1.18 -10.15 -11.00
CA THR A 103 1.18 -9.44 -9.71
C THR A 103 -0.16 -9.64 -9.00
N ARG A 104 -0.14 -10.22 -7.80
CA ARG A 104 -1.32 -10.35 -6.93
C ARG A 104 -1.60 -9.04 -6.22
N VAL A 105 -2.88 -8.69 -6.07
CA VAL A 105 -3.31 -7.50 -5.34
C VAL A 105 -4.41 -7.89 -4.36
N VAL A 106 -4.24 -7.48 -3.10
CA VAL A 106 -5.26 -7.60 -2.05
C VAL A 106 -5.74 -6.20 -1.71
N TYR A 107 -7.02 -5.95 -1.88
CA TYR A 107 -7.67 -4.70 -1.53
C TYR A 107 -8.29 -4.79 -0.14
N VAL A 108 -7.97 -3.83 0.73
CA VAL A 108 -8.42 -3.78 2.13
C VAL A 108 -9.13 -2.46 2.39
N ASP A 109 -10.36 -2.52 2.90
CA ASP A 109 -11.07 -1.35 3.41
C ASP A 109 -12.01 -1.78 4.54
N HIS A 110 -12.32 -0.86 5.46
CA HIS A 110 -13.24 -1.11 6.56
C HIS A 110 -14.69 -0.73 6.24
N ASP A 111 -14.91 0.10 5.21
CA ASP A 111 -16.26 0.54 4.81
C ASP A 111 -16.93 -0.54 3.94
N PRO A 112 -18.02 -1.19 4.42
CA PRO A 112 -18.74 -2.19 3.63
C PRO A 112 -19.24 -1.66 2.29
N ASN A 113 -19.58 -0.36 2.19
CA ASN A 113 -20.01 0.24 0.95
C ASN A 113 -18.86 0.30 -0.07
N VAL A 114 -17.65 0.67 0.39
CA VAL A 114 -16.43 0.61 -0.45
C VAL A 114 -16.19 -0.81 -0.93
N MET A 115 -16.34 -1.81 -0.03
CA MET A 115 -16.09 -3.21 -0.37
C MET A 115 -17.11 -3.79 -1.36
N VAL A 116 -18.35 -3.31 -1.34
CA VAL A 116 -19.35 -3.65 -2.37
C VAL A 116 -18.92 -3.12 -3.74
N HIS A 117 -18.49 -1.86 -3.81
CA HIS A 117 -17.97 -1.27 -5.06
C HIS A 117 -16.68 -1.97 -5.53
N ALA A 118 -15.77 -2.25 -4.60
CA ALA A 118 -14.52 -2.95 -4.91
C ALA A 118 -14.77 -4.32 -5.55
N ARG A 119 -15.62 -5.14 -4.95
CA ARG A 119 -15.97 -6.47 -5.49
C ARG A 119 -16.68 -6.41 -6.85
N ALA A 120 -17.43 -5.33 -7.11
CA ALA A 120 -18.15 -5.17 -8.37
C ALA A 120 -17.28 -4.64 -9.51
N LEU A 121 -16.29 -3.80 -9.22
CA LEU A 121 -15.58 -2.99 -10.21
C LEU A 121 -14.11 -3.35 -10.36
N LEU A 122 -13.46 -3.89 -9.33
CA LEU A 122 -12.05 -4.24 -9.38
C LEU A 122 -11.90 -5.72 -9.79
N THR A 123 -11.85 -5.99 -11.07
CA THR A 123 -11.68 -7.35 -11.60
C THR A 123 -10.44 -7.43 -12.46
N ALA A 124 -9.62 -8.47 -12.22
CA ALA A 124 -8.43 -8.70 -13.03
C ALA A 124 -8.79 -8.98 -14.49
N GLY A 125 -7.97 -8.46 -15.41
CA GLY A 125 -8.08 -8.76 -16.83
C GLY A 125 -7.76 -10.23 -17.13
N GLU A 126 -8.12 -10.68 -18.33
CA GLU A 126 -7.83 -12.04 -18.80
C GLU A 126 -6.30 -12.28 -18.82
N GLY A 127 -5.88 -13.42 -18.28
CA GLY A 127 -4.47 -13.79 -18.19
C GLY A 127 -3.68 -13.09 -17.07
N CYS A 128 -4.33 -12.25 -16.26
CA CYS A 128 -3.73 -11.61 -15.11
C CYS A 128 -3.96 -12.41 -13.82
N ALA A 129 -3.11 -12.16 -12.80
CA ALA A 129 -3.33 -12.72 -11.47
C ALA A 129 -4.64 -12.20 -10.86
N PRO A 130 -5.34 -13.02 -10.05
CA PRO A 130 -6.58 -12.58 -9.40
C PRO A 130 -6.33 -11.45 -8.41
N VAL A 131 -7.38 -10.67 -8.16
CA VAL A 131 -7.44 -9.70 -7.07
C VAL A 131 -8.29 -10.28 -5.93
N ASP A 132 -7.86 -10.02 -4.70
CA ASP A 132 -8.54 -10.45 -3.50
C ASP A 132 -9.07 -9.23 -2.73
N TYR A 133 -10.09 -9.44 -1.87
CA TYR A 133 -10.75 -8.37 -1.12
C TYR A 133 -10.88 -8.77 0.35
N LEU A 134 -10.53 -7.85 1.23
CA LEU A 134 -10.63 -8.01 2.66
C LEU A 134 -11.36 -6.82 3.28
N GLU A 135 -12.50 -7.06 3.91
CA GLU A 135 -13.16 -6.08 4.76
C GLU A 135 -12.52 -6.14 6.15
N ALA A 136 -11.68 -5.15 6.45
CA ALA A 136 -10.95 -5.07 7.72
C ALA A 136 -10.52 -3.64 8.02
N ASP A 137 -10.42 -3.31 9.31
CA ASP A 137 -9.94 -2.02 9.79
C ASP A 137 -8.41 -2.03 9.95
N LEU A 138 -7.75 -0.98 9.49
CA LEU A 138 -6.31 -0.73 9.68
C LEU A 138 -5.90 -0.73 11.17
N ARG A 139 -6.84 -0.43 12.07
CA ARG A 139 -6.66 -0.46 13.52
C ARG A 139 -6.50 -1.87 14.10
N ASP A 140 -6.81 -2.90 13.30
CA ASP A 140 -6.60 -4.31 13.61
C ASP A 140 -5.57 -4.96 12.66
N PRO A 141 -4.26 -4.65 12.81
CA PRO A 141 -3.21 -5.24 11.99
C PRO A 141 -3.15 -6.77 12.07
N GLU A 142 -3.45 -7.35 13.24
CA GLU A 142 -3.45 -8.80 13.46
C GLU A 142 -4.57 -9.47 12.64
N GLY A 143 -5.78 -8.90 12.67
CA GLY A 143 -6.90 -9.36 11.86
C GLY A 143 -6.60 -9.31 10.35
N ILE A 144 -5.91 -8.26 9.89
CA ILE A 144 -5.45 -8.15 8.50
C ILE A 144 -4.45 -9.27 8.18
N LEU A 145 -3.37 -9.38 8.96
CA LEU A 145 -2.26 -10.33 8.72
C LEU A 145 -2.71 -11.80 8.78
N THR A 146 -3.66 -12.12 9.66
CA THR A 146 -4.18 -13.49 9.82
C THR A 146 -5.34 -13.82 8.91
N SER A 147 -5.78 -12.90 8.07
CA SER A 147 -6.87 -13.12 7.10
C SER A 147 -6.53 -14.19 6.07
N SER A 148 -7.55 -14.80 5.46
CA SER A 148 -7.36 -15.75 4.37
C SER A 148 -6.72 -15.10 3.13
N ALA A 149 -6.99 -13.82 2.88
CA ALA A 149 -6.44 -13.08 1.74
C ALA A 149 -4.92 -12.92 1.88
N LEU A 150 -4.41 -12.51 3.05
CA LEU A 150 -2.98 -12.36 3.27
C LEU A 150 -2.25 -13.69 3.44
N ARG A 151 -2.88 -14.69 4.08
CA ARG A 151 -2.32 -16.06 4.13
C ARG A 151 -2.20 -16.71 2.75
N GLY A 152 -2.95 -16.24 1.76
CA GLY A 152 -2.82 -16.68 0.37
C GLY A 152 -1.61 -16.12 -0.36
N LEU A 153 -0.90 -15.13 0.19
CA LEU A 153 0.33 -14.59 -0.38
C LEU A 153 1.51 -15.57 -0.18
N ASP A 154 2.53 -15.39 -1.00
CA ASP A 154 3.79 -16.15 -0.87
C ASP A 154 4.67 -15.51 0.21
N HIS A 155 4.81 -16.16 1.36
CA HIS A 155 5.55 -15.65 2.52
C HIS A 155 7.08 -15.71 2.35
N ASP A 156 7.59 -16.28 1.27
CA ASP A 156 9.02 -16.25 0.93
C ASP A 156 9.36 -15.04 0.03
N ARG A 157 8.38 -14.25 -0.38
CA ARG A 157 8.57 -13.12 -1.29
C ARG A 157 8.10 -11.80 -0.66
N PRO A 158 8.84 -10.70 -0.88
CA PRO A 158 8.47 -9.40 -0.33
C PRO A 158 7.13 -8.91 -0.88
N VAL A 159 6.43 -8.13 -0.05
CA VAL A 159 5.14 -7.51 -0.32
C VAL A 159 5.32 -6.00 -0.43
N GLY A 160 4.58 -5.34 -1.31
CA GLY A 160 4.41 -3.89 -1.34
C GLY A 160 3.12 -3.51 -0.62
N LEU A 161 3.25 -2.89 0.56
CA LEU A 161 2.14 -2.36 1.34
C LEU A 161 1.86 -0.93 0.88
N LEU A 162 0.67 -0.66 0.39
CA LEU A 162 0.22 0.67 -0.02
C LEU A 162 -0.69 1.25 1.07
N MET A 163 -0.35 2.42 1.56
CA MET A 163 -1.11 3.21 2.53
C MET A 163 -1.25 4.64 1.98
N LEU A 164 -1.93 4.75 0.85
CA LEU A 164 -2.03 5.99 0.09
C LEU A 164 -3.28 6.75 0.52
N ALA A 165 -3.09 7.98 1.03
CA ALA A 165 -4.16 8.86 1.48
C ALA A 165 -5.10 8.25 2.54
N VAL A 166 -4.59 7.38 3.42
CA VAL A 166 -5.39 6.72 4.47
C VAL A 166 -4.94 7.09 5.89
N LEU A 167 -3.63 7.24 6.14
CA LEU A 167 -3.11 7.43 7.50
C LEU A 167 -3.50 8.77 8.13
N HIS A 168 -3.92 9.76 7.36
CA HIS A 168 -4.45 11.01 7.90
C HIS A 168 -5.88 10.88 8.48
N PHE A 169 -6.50 9.70 8.38
CA PHE A 169 -7.74 9.36 9.07
C PHE A 169 -7.52 8.55 10.35
N ILE A 170 -6.26 8.28 10.69
CA ILE A 170 -5.86 7.64 11.95
C ILE A 170 -5.21 8.73 12.81
N PRO A 171 -5.88 9.22 13.87
CA PRO A 171 -5.33 10.26 14.74
C PRO A 171 -4.14 9.75 15.57
N ASP A 172 -3.34 10.66 16.14
CA ASP A 172 -2.09 10.32 16.83
C ASP A 172 -2.30 9.48 18.10
N ASP A 173 -3.44 9.63 18.78
CA ASP A 173 -3.81 8.81 19.95
C ASP A 173 -4.08 7.34 19.59
N GLU A 174 -4.37 7.04 18.32
CA GLU A 174 -4.45 5.68 17.77
C GLU A 174 -3.09 5.14 17.28
N ARG A 175 -2.01 5.88 17.48
CA ARG A 175 -0.61 5.47 17.25
C ARG A 175 -0.34 4.91 15.84
N PRO A 176 -0.56 5.69 14.77
CA PRO A 176 -0.45 5.20 13.39
C PRO A 176 0.93 4.61 13.05
N ALA A 177 2.01 5.12 13.64
CA ALA A 177 3.36 4.56 13.42
C ALA A 177 3.48 3.11 13.94
N GLU A 178 2.82 2.78 15.06
CA GLU A 178 2.81 1.41 15.59
C GLU A 178 1.96 0.49 14.70
N LEU A 179 0.84 0.97 14.13
CA LEU A 179 0.03 0.21 13.18
C LEU A 179 0.82 -0.12 11.91
N VAL A 180 1.52 0.87 11.35
CA VAL A 180 2.43 0.66 10.19
C VAL A 180 3.50 -0.37 10.53
N ARG A 181 4.13 -0.24 11.70
CA ARG A 181 5.16 -1.17 12.17
C ARG A 181 4.62 -2.59 12.32
N ALA A 182 3.48 -2.75 12.99
CA ALA A 182 2.86 -4.06 13.22
C ALA A 182 2.55 -4.79 11.91
N LEU A 183 2.03 -4.07 10.90
CA LEU A 183 1.81 -4.65 9.57
C LEU A 183 3.12 -5.07 8.91
N LEU A 184 4.15 -4.21 8.93
CA LEU A 184 5.43 -4.50 8.29
C LEU A 184 6.18 -5.66 8.97
N ASP A 185 6.09 -5.76 10.30
CA ASP A 185 6.73 -6.85 11.07
C ASP A 185 6.09 -8.22 10.77
N GLY A 186 4.82 -8.23 10.36
CA GLY A 186 4.11 -9.43 9.90
C GLY A 186 4.34 -9.80 8.42
N LEU A 187 5.05 -8.96 7.66
CA LEU A 187 5.35 -9.21 6.25
C LEU A 187 6.78 -9.76 6.06
N PRO A 188 7.05 -10.46 4.94
CA PRO A 188 8.39 -10.99 4.65
C PRO A 188 9.47 -9.91 4.64
N PRO A 189 10.72 -10.23 5.06
CA PRO A 189 11.85 -9.30 5.00
C PRO A 189 12.08 -8.75 3.58
N GLY A 190 12.43 -7.47 3.50
CA GLY A 190 12.60 -6.78 2.23
C GLY A 190 11.31 -6.27 1.61
N SER A 191 10.18 -6.36 2.33
CA SER A 191 8.91 -5.75 1.96
C SER A 191 9.02 -4.22 1.94
N TYR A 192 8.11 -3.59 1.23
CA TYR A 192 8.06 -2.14 1.06
C TYR A 192 6.78 -1.57 1.64
N VAL A 193 6.83 -0.33 2.08
CA VAL A 193 5.65 0.49 2.34
C VAL A 193 5.71 1.76 1.50
N ALA A 194 4.59 2.09 0.85
CA ALA A 194 4.37 3.36 0.17
C ALA A 194 3.31 4.15 0.93
N ILE A 195 3.65 5.36 1.33
CA ILE A 195 2.77 6.24 2.08
C ILE A 195 2.62 7.55 1.30
N SER A 196 1.37 8.01 1.11
CA SER A 196 1.07 9.40 0.82
C SER A 196 0.22 9.98 1.95
N HIS A 197 0.51 11.22 2.34
CA HIS A 197 -0.09 11.84 3.51
C HIS A 197 -0.32 13.32 3.28
N THR A 198 -1.49 13.84 3.69
CA THR A 198 -1.78 15.27 3.64
C THR A 198 -0.97 16.03 4.68
N THR A 199 -0.46 17.19 4.28
CA THR A 199 0.26 18.12 5.16
C THR A 199 -0.25 19.54 5.00
N PHE A 200 -0.12 20.34 6.06
CA PHE A 200 -0.36 21.79 6.02
C PHE A 200 0.93 22.60 6.06
N ASP A 201 2.10 21.94 6.05
CA ASP A 201 3.39 22.64 6.15
C ASP A 201 3.59 23.73 5.08
N PRO A 202 3.30 23.47 3.78
CA PRO A 202 3.51 24.49 2.73
C PRO A 202 2.38 25.51 2.61
N LEU A 203 1.25 25.32 3.35
CA LEU A 203 0.08 26.19 3.20
C LEU A 203 0.32 27.57 3.82
N PRO A 204 -0.22 28.64 3.21
CA PRO A 204 -0.27 29.96 3.84
C PRO A 204 -0.97 29.94 5.22
N ALA A 205 -0.49 30.77 6.15
CA ALA A 205 -1.03 30.80 7.51
C ALA A 205 -2.55 31.06 7.56
N GLU A 206 -3.06 31.88 6.67
CA GLU A 206 -4.49 32.19 6.55
C GLU A 206 -5.32 30.97 6.12
N VAL A 207 -4.80 30.12 5.22
CA VAL A 207 -5.47 28.88 4.78
C VAL A 207 -5.46 27.89 5.94
N ARG A 208 -4.34 27.72 6.63
CA ARG A 208 -4.25 26.86 7.82
C ARG A 208 -5.25 27.27 8.89
N ALA A 209 -5.34 28.56 9.20
CA ALA A 209 -6.28 29.07 10.20
C ALA A 209 -7.75 28.78 9.83
N LYS A 210 -8.11 28.85 8.53
CA LYS A 210 -9.45 28.48 8.08
C LYS A 210 -9.71 26.96 8.22
N LEU A 211 -8.74 26.12 7.89
CA LEU A 211 -8.85 24.66 8.03
C LEU A 211 -8.97 24.27 9.51
N ASP A 212 -8.18 24.89 10.40
CA ASP A 212 -8.21 24.66 11.85
C ASP A 212 -9.55 25.13 12.48
N ALA A 213 -10.23 26.10 11.88
CA ALA A 213 -11.52 26.61 12.33
C ALA A 213 -12.71 25.74 11.87
N LEU A 214 -12.52 24.76 11.02
CA LEU A 214 -13.60 23.85 10.60
C LEU A 214 -14.08 23.04 11.80
N PRO A 215 -15.41 22.89 11.97
CA PRO A 215 -15.97 22.18 13.12
C PRO A 215 -15.47 20.73 13.19
N PRO A 216 -15.05 20.27 14.38
CA PRO A 216 -14.70 18.88 14.58
C PRO A 216 -15.85 17.93 14.18
N GLY A 217 -15.55 16.85 13.49
CA GLY A 217 -16.51 15.83 13.10
C GLY A 217 -17.27 16.09 11.79
N GLN A 218 -17.27 17.32 11.25
CA GLN A 218 -17.83 17.58 9.91
C GLN A 218 -17.04 16.90 8.79
N HIS A 219 -15.81 16.52 9.06
CA HIS A 219 -14.88 15.93 8.07
C HIS A 219 -14.39 14.53 8.47
N GLY A 220 -15.06 13.89 9.45
CA GLY A 220 -14.56 12.66 10.07
C GLY A 220 -13.32 12.90 10.91
N THR A 221 -12.64 11.84 11.28
CA THR A 221 -11.29 11.94 11.87
C THR A 221 -10.31 12.30 10.75
N PHE A 222 -9.69 13.47 10.83
CA PHE A 222 -8.70 13.91 9.86
C PHE A 222 -7.59 14.66 10.60
N GLN A 223 -6.36 14.28 10.36
CA GLN A 223 -5.19 14.90 10.94
C GLN A 223 -4.08 15.06 9.89
N ALA A 224 -3.84 16.30 9.47
CA ALA A 224 -2.65 16.61 8.69
C ALA A 224 -1.40 16.45 9.57
N ARG A 225 -0.29 16.02 8.97
CA ARG A 225 0.98 15.81 9.68
C ARG A 225 2.09 16.63 9.06
N THR A 226 2.99 17.14 9.92
CA THR A 226 4.22 17.80 9.50
C THR A 226 5.20 16.80 8.87
N PHE A 227 6.21 17.31 8.16
CA PHE A 227 7.29 16.50 7.60
C PHE A 227 7.88 15.51 8.63
N ASN A 228 8.20 16.00 9.84
CA ASN A 228 8.80 15.16 10.88
C ASN A 228 7.84 14.08 11.39
N GLN A 229 6.55 14.37 11.48
CA GLN A 229 5.54 13.39 11.89
C GLN A 229 5.35 12.32 10.81
N VAL A 230 5.33 12.70 9.52
CA VAL A 230 5.28 11.71 8.42
C VAL A 230 6.56 10.89 8.35
N ALA A 231 7.74 11.50 8.57
CA ALA A 231 9.01 10.78 8.65
C ALA A 231 8.99 9.73 9.79
N GLY A 232 8.35 10.03 10.91
CA GLY A 232 8.18 9.09 12.03
C GLY A 232 7.38 7.84 11.68
N LEU A 233 6.50 7.88 10.68
CA LEU A 233 5.75 6.70 10.22
C LEU A 233 6.63 5.63 9.58
N VAL A 234 7.80 6.01 9.07
CA VAL A 234 8.76 5.13 8.39
C VAL A 234 10.12 5.06 9.10
N ASP A 235 10.16 5.48 10.38
CA ASP A 235 11.40 5.46 11.16
C ASP A 235 12.02 4.06 11.22
N GLY A 236 13.35 4.00 11.10
CA GLY A 236 14.12 2.75 11.08
C GLY A 236 14.05 1.96 9.77
N LEU A 237 13.32 2.43 8.74
CA LEU A 237 13.27 1.82 7.42
C LEU A 237 14.29 2.47 6.46
N THR A 238 14.66 1.75 5.40
CA THR A 238 15.50 2.31 4.32
C THR A 238 14.63 3.05 3.31
N LEU A 239 14.79 4.37 3.23
CA LEU A 239 14.03 5.17 2.26
C LEU A 239 14.50 4.92 0.83
N VAL A 240 13.53 4.81 -0.07
CA VAL A 240 13.77 4.80 -1.52
C VAL A 240 14.00 6.22 -2.00
N PRO A 241 15.05 6.52 -2.80
CA PRO A 241 15.21 7.85 -3.37
C PRO A 241 13.99 8.31 -4.18
N PRO A 242 13.57 9.56 -4.04
CA PRO A 242 14.25 10.68 -3.38
C PRO A 242 14.02 10.80 -1.85
N GLY A 243 13.42 9.82 -1.19
CA GLY A 243 13.05 9.85 0.22
C GLY A 243 11.66 10.44 0.44
N LEU A 244 11.44 11.06 1.59
CA LEU A 244 10.22 11.79 1.91
C LEU A 244 10.32 13.19 1.29
N VAL A 245 9.41 13.50 0.37
CA VAL A 245 9.38 14.78 -0.37
C VAL A 245 7.95 15.23 -0.59
N PRO A 246 7.70 16.50 -1.01
CA PRO A 246 6.39 16.92 -1.49
C PRO A 246 5.87 15.94 -2.54
N ILE A 247 4.59 15.63 -2.47
CA ILE A 247 3.99 14.53 -3.24
C ILE A 247 4.15 14.69 -4.75
N SER A 248 4.05 15.91 -5.27
CA SER A 248 4.26 16.20 -6.69
C SER A 248 5.72 15.96 -7.14
N HIS A 249 6.69 15.97 -6.21
CA HIS A 249 8.11 15.75 -6.48
C HIS A 249 8.56 14.30 -6.27
N TRP A 250 7.69 13.41 -5.79
CA TRP A 250 8.06 12.02 -5.64
C TRP A 250 8.03 11.30 -6.99
N ARG A 251 9.20 11.05 -7.57
CA ARG A 251 9.43 10.36 -8.85
C ARG A 251 8.48 10.83 -9.97
N PRO A 252 8.47 12.13 -10.31
CA PRO A 252 7.66 12.64 -11.41
C PRO A 252 8.07 12.09 -12.80
N ASP A 253 9.28 11.56 -12.93
CA ASP A 253 9.74 10.79 -14.09
C ASP A 253 8.91 9.53 -14.37
N LEU A 254 8.14 9.06 -13.39
CA LEU A 254 7.23 7.92 -13.52
C LEU A 254 5.80 8.33 -13.91
N ASN A 255 5.51 9.61 -14.09
CA ASN A 255 4.21 10.05 -14.61
C ASN A 255 3.99 9.47 -16.02
N THR A 256 2.72 9.18 -16.34
CA THR A 256 2.29 8.74 -17.67
C THR A 256 1.71 9.86 -18.50
N ASP A 257 1.53 11.02 -17.90
CA ASP A 257 1.03 12.26 -18.51
C ASP A 257 2.15 13.31 -18.56
N SER A 258 1.89 14.40 -19.31
CA SER A 258 2.78 15.55 -19.44
C SER A 258 2.28 16.76 -18.66
N GLU A 259 1.39 16.57 -17.69
CA GLU A 259 0.88 17.65 -16.86
C GLU A 259 2.02 18.28 -16.03
N PRO A 260 2.02 19.59 -15.87
CA PRO A 260 2.96 20.28 -14.98
C PRO A 260 2.89 19.73 -13.55
N LEU A 261 4.03 19.79 -12.85
CA LEU A 261 4.03 19.47 -11.42
C LEU A 261 3.27 20.55 -10.64
N ALA A 262 2.36 20.13 -9.78
CA ALA A 262 1.67 21.04 -8.90
C ALA A 262 2.66 21.66 -7.88
N ASP A 263 2.41 22.91 -7.52
CA ASP A 263 3.15 23.56 -6.44
C ASP A 263 2.94 22.79 -5.13
N PRO A 264 3.97 22.63 -4.28
CA PRO A 264 3.80 21.97 -2.98
C PRO A 264 2.68 22.55 -2.11
N ALA A 265 2.39 23.84 -2.19
CA ALA A 265 1.27 24.44 -1.44
C ALA A 265 -0.10 24.06 -2.03
N GLU A 266 -0.21 23.89 -3.34
CA GLU A 266 -1.42 23.41 -3.98
C GLU A 266 -1.64 21.90 -3.73
N ALA A 267 -0.54 21.11 -3.81
CA ALA A 267 -0.56 19.67 -3.62
C ALA A 267 -0.79 19.25 -2.16
N ALA A 268 -0.35 20.06 -1.20
CA ALA A 268 -0.52 19.89 0.25
C ALA A 268 -0.32 18.44 0.74
N GLY A 269 0.72 17.77 0.25
CA GLY A 269 0.98 16.37 0.54
C GLY A 269 2.45 15.99 0.52
N TYR A 270 2.78 14.94 1.25
CA TYR A 270 4.06 14.24 1.20
C TYR A 270 3.88 12.83 0.65
N ALA A 271 4.94 12.31 0.03
CA ALA A 271 5.02 10.91 -0.37
C ALA A 271 6.38 10.32 -0.02
N VAL A 272 6.38 9.04 0.33
CA VAL A 272 7.58 8.26 0.63
C VAL A 272 7.34 6.79 0.28
N ILE A 273 8.37 6.13 -0.22
CA ILE A 273 8.48 4.67 -0.19
C ILE A 273 9.67 4.30 0.69
N ALA A 274 9.47 3.31 1.55
CA ALA A 274 10.50 2.76 2.41
C ALA A 274 10.51 1.24 2.34
N ARG A 275 11.65 0.65 2.67
CA ARG A 275 11.88 -0.80 2.63
C ARG A 275 12.28 -1.32 3.99
N THR A 276 11.71 -2.46 4.40
CA THR A 276 12.18 -3.19 5.58
C THR A 276 13.55 -3.82 5.32
N PRO A 277 14.36 -4.06 6.36
CA PRO A 277 15.63 -4.78 6.21
C PRO A 277 15.42 -6.10 5.47
N SER A 278 16.35 -6.43 4.56
CA SER A 278 16.36 -7.76 3.93
C SER A 278 16.87 -8.80 4.93
N ALA A 279 16.36 -10.04 4.85
CA ALA A 279 16.98 -11.12 5.62
C ALA A 279 18.48 -11.19 5.31
N PRO A 280 19.34 -11.51 6.31
CA PRO A 280 20.74 -11.76 6.05
C PRO A 280 20.87 -12.82 4.95
N ARG A 281 21.62 -12.50 3.90
CA ARG A 281 21.85 -13.46 2.82
C ARG A 281 22.53 -14.65 3.43
N ALA A 282 21.90 -15.84 3.40
CA ALA A 282 22.56 -17.07 3.81
C ALA A 282 23.91 -17.18 3.07
N PRO A 283 25.01 -17.51 3.75
CA PRO A 283 26.30 -17.64 3.08
C PRO A 283 26.13 -18.60 1.91
N ALA A 284 26.59 -18.18 0.74
CA ALA A 284 26.54 -18.99 -0.47
C ALA A 284 27.21 -20.33 -0.15
N HIS A 285 26.43 -21.41 -0.11
CA HIS A 285 26.97 -22.76 0.01
C HIS A 285 27.91 -22.97 -1.17
N ASN A 286 29.20 -22.97 -0.88
CA ASN A 286 30.26 -23.25 -1.82
C ASN A 286 30.12 -24.73 -2.28
N ARG A 287 29.36 -24.95 -3.38
CA ARG A 287 29.19 -26.30 -3.98
C ARG A 287 30.44 -26.79 -4.67
N ASN A 288 31.60 -26.44 -4.18
CA ASN A 288 32.91 -26.83 -4.75
C ASN A 288 33.75 -27.65 -3.80
N THR A 289 33.16 -28.56 -3.01
CA THR A 289 33.90 -29.69 -2.45
C THR A 289 33.57 -30.92 -3.28
N ARG A 290 34.28 -31.09 -4.41
CA ARG A 290 34.43 -32.39 -5.04
C ARG A 290 35.04 -33.33 -3.98
N PRO A 291 34.46 -34.51 -3.70
CA PRO A 291 35.12 -35.50 -2.88
C PRO A 291 36.38 -35.95 -3.61
N ALA A 292 37.53 -35.92 -2.89
CA ALA A 292 38.78 -36.47 -3.37
C ALA A 292 38.58 -37.95 -3.74
N GLN A 293 38.85 -38.29 -4.99
CA GLN A 293 38.89 -39.67 -5.45
C GLN A 293 40.01 -40.38 -4.71
N HIS A 294 39.65 -41.36 -3.90
CA HIS A 294 40.60 -42.30 -3.33
C HIS A 294 41.36 -42.98 -4.47
N ALA A 295 42.69 -42.77 -4.51
CA ALA A 295 43.62 -43.49 -5.35
C ALA A 295 43.52 -44.99 -5.00
N GLY A 296 43.20 -45.83 -5.99
CA GLY A 296 43.08 -47.26 -5.84
C GLY A 296 44.46 -47.91 -5.52
N GLN A 297 44.43 -48.79 -4.56
CA GLN A 297 45.53 -49.74 -4.30
C GLN A 297 45.65 -50.77 -5.47
N PRO A 298 46.83 -51.18 -5.87
CA PRO A 298 47.00 -52.19 -6.90
C PRO A 298 46.62 -53.60 -6.39
N VAL A 299 45.69 -54.24 -7.11
CA VAL A 299 45.32 -55.64 -6.89
C VAL A 299 46.45 -56.56 -7.46
N THR A 300 47.15 -57.29 -6.60
CA THR A 300 48.02 -58.37 -7.00
C THR A 300 47.18 -59.61 -7.37
N GLY A 301 47.18 -59.96 -8.66
CA GLY A 301 46.55 -61.17 -9.15
C GLY A 301 47.34 -62.48 -8.85
N PRO A 302 46.65 -63.62 -8.71
CA PRO A 302 47.32 -64.90 -8.45
C PRO A 302 48.01 -65.49 -9.70
N GLN A 303 49.23 -66.05 -9.52
CA GLN A 303 49.98 -66.78 -10.55
C GLN A 303 49.26 -68.09 -10.93
N PRO A 304 49.34 -68.54 -12.19
CA PRO A 304 48.85 -69.84 -12.57
C PRO A 304 49.81 -70.98 -12.19
N GLN A 305 49.28 -71.98 -11.53
CA GLN A 305 49.98 -73.23 -11.29
C GLN A 305 50.04 -74.08 -12.60
N GLY A 306 51.26 -74.51 -12.91
CA GLY A 306 51.55 -75.39 -14.05
C GLY A 306 51.10 -76.82 -13.84
N VAL A 307 50.59 -77.37 -14.95
CA VAL A 307 50.28 -78.79 -15.15
C VAL A 307 51.57 -79.45 -15.71
N ARG A 308 51.95 -80.54 -15.12
CA ARG A 308 52.92 -81.55 -15.67
C ARG A 308 52.22 -82.91 -15.79
N PRO A 309 52.83 -83.81 -16.47
CA PRO A 309 52.78 -84.18 -17.87
C PRO A 309 51.69 -85.16 -18.11
#